data_2cf867467f53082147389f81a92b0a79
#
_entry.id   2cf867467f53082147389f81a92b0a79
#
_cell.length_a   1.000
_cell.length_b   1.000
_cell.length_c   1.000
_cell.angle_alpha   90.00
_cell.angle_beta   90.00
_cell.angle_gamma   90.00
#
_symmetry.space_group_name_H-M   'P 1'
#
loop_
_entity.id
_entity.type
_entity.pdbx_description
1 polymer ?
#
loop_
_entity_poly.entity_id
_entity_poly.type
_entity_poly.pdbx_seq_one_letter_code
_entity_poly.pdbx_strand_id
1 'polypeptide(L)'
;MIPPLQDRTGPAAFRSDLVRWRQLVTPAWLASLLAQAPVDAAPAGDWRLFEVGMGSDEAFLTGHIPGAGYIATGQLEVEPLWNKVSDQALLQLLLSHGIRHDTTVVLYGRNTLTAARAAHLMLYAGVSDVRLLDGGLAAWSGAGLALERQPPFQYPAAEDFGARFPMHPEYLIDTRQARALLRQADGVLASIRTWNEFAGKTSGYPYIEAKGDIAGARWGRAGHDDNVQSMSEFHNPDGTMKTASEICGLWREAGIHPGQQTAFYCGTGWRASLAFFYAWLMDWERISVYDGGWHEWSRDPANPVICRAGLS
;
A
#
# COMPACT_ATOMS: atom_id res chain seq x y z
N MET A 1 -2.57 -29.34 10.50
CA MET A 1 -3.71 -29.80 9.69
C MET A 1 -4.68 -28.64 9.64
N ILE A 2 -4.69 -27.88 8.52
CA ILE A 2 -5.60 -26.76 8.28
C ILE A 2 -6.95 -27.36 7.90
N PRO A 3 -8.07 -26.96 8.53
CA PRO A 3 -9.37 -27.50 8.18
C PRO A 3 -9.76 -27.04 6.76
N PRO A 4 -10.50 -27.87 5.98
CA PRO A 4 -10.92 -27.51 4.64
C PRO A 4 -11.88 -26.33 4.67
N LEU A 5 -11.61 -25.33 3.82
CA LEU A 5 -12.48 -24.17 3.58
C LEU A 5 -13.85 -24.67 3.09
N GLN A 6 -14.88 -24.43 3.89
CA GLN A 6 -16.26 -24.66 3.47
C GLN A 6 -16.64 -23.63 2.39
N ASP A 7 -17.15 -24.11 1.27
CA ASP A 7 -17.78 -23.36 0.19
C ASP A 7 -18.80 -22.37 0.77
N ARG A 8 -18.46 -21.07 0.79
CA ARG A 8 -19.39 -19.99 1.11
C ARG A 8 -19.89 -19.41 -0.19
N THR A 9 -20.97 -19.96 -0.73
CA THR A 9 -21.77 -19.34 -1.79
C THR A 9 -22.64 -18.22 -1.19
N GLY A 10 -22.01 -17.09 -0.87
CA GLY A 10 -22.67 -15.80 -0.65
C GLY A 10 -22.41 -14.88 -1.85
N PRO A 11 -23.17 -13.80 -2.06
CA PRO A 11 -22.85 -12.85 -3.13
C PRO A 11 -21.41 -12.37 -2.96
N ALA A 12 -20.65 -12.39 -4.07
CA ALA A 12 -19.19 -12.26 -4.12
C ALA A 12 -18.70 -10.84 -3.71
N ALA A 13 -18.93 -10.46 -2.47
CA ALA A 13 -18.49 -9.19 -1.92
C ALA A 13 -17.03 -9.25 -1.42
N PHE A 14 -16.47 -10.44 -1.17
CA PHE A 14 -15.15 -10.62 -0.56
C PHE A 14 -14.40 -11.81 -1.14
N ARG A 15 -13.08 -11.76 -1.02
CA ARG A 15 -12.16 -12.78 -1.51
C ARG A 15 -11.93 -13.86 -0.45
N SER A 16 -12.26 -15.10 -0.79
CA SER A 16 -12.10 -16.27 0.11
C SER A 16 -10.64 -16.74 0.22
N ASP A 17 -9.76 -16.28 -0.68
CA ASP A 17 -8.34 -16.63 -0.70
C ASP A 17 -7.46 -15.76 0.22
N LEU A 18 -8.04 -14.75 0.88
CA LEU A 18 -7.35 -13.85 1.79
C LEU A 18 -7.75 -14.12 3.24
N VAL A 19 -6.77 -14.13 4.15
CA VAL A 19 -7.02 -14.26 5.59
C VAL A 19 -7.70 -12.99 6.11
N ARG A 20 -7.15 -11.81 5.76
CA ARG A 20 -7.74 -10.51 6.09
C ARG A 20 -8.66 -10.01 4.97
N TRP A 21 -9.58 -10.85 4.53
CA TRP A 21 -10.48 -10.59 3.41
C TRP A 21 -11.35 -9.34 3.56
N ARG A 22 -11.66 -8.94 4.80
CA ARG A 22 -12.48 -7.75 5.10
C ARG A 22 -11.83 -6.45 4.67
N GLN A 23 -10.51 -6.43 4.57
CA GLN A 23 -9.72 -5.24 4.29
C GLN A 23 -9.51 -4.97 2.79
N LEU A 24 -9.99 -5.86 1.92
CA LEU A 24 -10.03 -5.61 0.48
C LEU A 24 -11.48 -5.65 0.02
N VAL A 25 -12.08 -4.48 -0.23
CA VAL A 25 -13.52 -4.35 -0.51
C VAL A 25 -13.77 -4.12 -2.00
N THR A 26 -14.93 -4.61 -2.49
CA THR A 26 -15.33 -4.42 -3.88
C THR A 26 -16.15 -3.13 -4.07
N PRO A 27 -16.24 -2.60 -5.32
CA PRO A 27 -17.14 -1.49 -5.63
C PRO A 27 -18.60 -1.76 -5.24
N ALA A 28 -19.09 -2.99 -5.46
CA ALA A 28 -20.46 -3.38 -5.12
C ALA A 28 -20.70 -3.34 -3.60
N TRP A 29 -19.74 -3.81 -2.79
CA TRP A 29 -19.82 -3.73 -1.33
C TRP A 29 -19.89 -2.28 -0.86
N LEU A 30 -18.97 -1.43 -1.37
CA LEU A 30 -18.92 -0.03 -0.96
C LEU A 30 -20.19 0.75 -1.40
N ALA A 31 -20.70 0.48 -2.62
CA ALA A 31 -21.94 1.08 -3.09
C ALA A 31 -23.14 0.71 -2.20
N SER A 32 -23.22 -0.56 -1.77
CA SER A 32 -24.26 -1.01 -0.86
C SER A 32 -24.15 -0.35 0.52
N LEU A 33 -22.90 -0.20 1.03
CA LEU A 33 -22.66 0.50 2.29
C LEU A 33 -23.07 1.98 2.23
N LEU A 34 -22.72 2.67 1.15
CA LEU A 34 -23.12 4.08 0.91
C LEU A 34 -24.65 4.23 0.79
N ALA A 35 -25.31 3.25 0.20
CA ALA A 35 -26.76 3.20 0.12
C ALA A 35 -27.44 2.77 1.45
N GLN A 36 -26.68 2.58 2.52
CA GLN A 36 -27.16 2.10 3.83
C GLN A 36 -27.86 0.73 3.74
N ALA A 37 -27.58 -0.05 2.70
CA ALA A 37 -28.06 -1.42 2.59
C ALA A 37 -27.26 -2.36 3.51
N PRO A 38 -27.84 -3.46 4.00
CA PRO A 38 -27.11 -4.46 4.77
C PRO A 38 -25.96 -5.04 3.95
N VAL A 39 -24.76 -5.05 4.54
CA VAL A 39 -23.55 -5.65 3.93
C VAL A 39 -22.83 -6.53 4.96
N ASP A 40 -22.21 -7.60 4.48
CA ASP A 40 -21.33 -8.41 5.32
C ASP A 40 -20.14 -7.58 5.76
N ALA A 41 -19.68 -7.79 6.99
CA ALA A 41 -18.54 -7.06 7.58
C ALA A 41 -18.71 -5.52 7.52
N ALA A 42 -19.94 -5.02 7.68
CA ALA A 42 -20.18 -3.59 7.87
C ALA A 42 -19.27 -3.04 8.99
N PRO A 43 -18.84 -1.77 8.90
CA PRO A 43 -18.15 -1.12 10.01
C PRO A 43 -18.97 -1.22 11.31
N ALA A 44 -18.33 -1.60 12.41
CA ALA A 44 -19.01 -1.74 13.70
C ALA A 44 -19.28 -0.40 14.40
N GLY A 45 -18.61 0.66 13.96
CA GLY A 45 -18.68 2.01 14.52
C GLY A 45 -18.48 3.07 13.44
N ASP A 46 -17.85 4.16 13.83
CA ASP A 46 -17.52 5.25 12.94
C ASP A 46 -16.64 4.79 11.78
N TRP A 47 -16.97 5.25 10.59
CA TRP A 47 -16.17 4.96 9.39
C TRP A 47 -15.95 6.20 8.53
N ARG A 48 -14.90 6.16 7.74
CA ARG A 48 -14.48 7.25 6.86
C ARG A 48 -14.13 6.70 5.49
N LEU A 49 -14.41 7.48 4.44
CA LEU A 49 -14.04 7.19 3.07
C LEU A 49 -13.13 8.29 2.54
N PHE A 50 -11.96 7.94 1.99
CA PHE A 50 -11.06 8.92 1.40
C PHE A 50 -10.56 8.50 0.03
N GLU A 51 -10.54 9.46 -0.90
CA GLU A 51 -9.63 9.41 -2.04
C GLU A 51 -8.24 9.87 -1.58
N VAL A 52 -7.22 9.08 -1.89
CA VAL A 52 -5.83 9.49 -1.69
C VAL A 52 -5.24 9.84 -3.06
N GLY A 53 -4.83 11.08 -3.23
CA GLY A 53 -4.36 11.60 -4.51
C GLY A 53 -3.07 12.41 -4.42
N MET A 54 -2.52 12.74 -5.59
CA MET A 54 -1.31 13.56 -5.70
C MET A 54 -1.68 15.04 -5.77
N GLY A 55 -0.99 15.86 -4.99
CA GLY A 55 -1.15 17.32 -5.04
C GLY A 55 -2.51 17.81 -4.57
N SER A 56 -3.06 18.81 -5.27
CA SER A 56 -4.35 19.41 -4.96
C SER A 56 -5.53 18.47 -5.27
N ASP A 57 -6.72 18.83 -4.80
CA ASP A 57 -7.97 18.13 -5.03
C ASP A 57 -8.61 18.40 -6.42
N GLU A 58 -7.90 19.04 -7.34
CA GLU A 58 -8.43 19.35 -8.68
C GLU A 58 -8.94 18.10 -9.41
N ALA A 59 -8.16 17.02 -9.42
CA ALA A 59 -8.58 15.76 -10.03
C ALA A 59 -9.80 15.16 -9.32
N PHE A 60 -9.86 15.24 -7.99
CA PHE A 60 -10.99 14.81 -7.17
C PHE A 60 -12.28 15.52 -7.58
N LEU A 61 -12.23 16.83 -7.79
CA LEU A 61 -13.38 17.65 -8.20
C LEU A 61 -13.90 17.34 -9.60
N THR A 62 -13.14 16.61 -10.44
CA THR A 62 -13.66 16.14 -11.74
C THR A 62 -14.65 14.98 -11.62
N GLY A 63 -14.65 14.28 -10.48
CA GLY A 63 -15.55 13.17 -10.16
C GLY A 63 -14.88 12.19 -9.19
N HIS A 64 -15.55 11.90 -8.08
CA HIS A 64 -15.06 11.02 -7.01
C HIS A 64 -16.24 10.18 -6.45
N ILE A 65 -15.93 9.21 -5.61
CA ILE A 65 -16.96 8.37 -4.95
C ILE A 65 -17.75 9.23 -3.97
N PRO A 66 -19.09 9.18 -3.99
CA PRO A 66 -19.94 10.02 -3.15
C PRO A 66 -19.59 9.94 -1.65
N GLY A 67 -19.52 11.10 -0.99
CA GLY A 67 -19.22 11.23 0.43
C GLY A 67 -17.73 11.06 0.80
N ALA A 68 -16.83 10.98 -0.17
CA ALA A 68 -15.41 10.85 0.10
C ALA A 68 -14.78 12.17 0.58
N GLY A 69 -13.90 12.08 1.58
CA GLY A 69 -12.88 13.10 1.86
C GLY A 69 -11.66 12.94 0.94
N TYR A 70 -10.69 13.83 1.07
CA TYR A 70 -9.45 13.82 0.29
C TYR A 70 -8.22 13.91 1.18
N ILE A 71 -7.24 13.05 0.91
CA ILE A 71 -5.90 13.10 1.51
C ILE A 71 -4.87 13.24 0.40
N ALA A 72 -4.09 14.32 0.43
CA ALA A 72 -2.98 14.50 -0.49
C ALA A 72 -1.74 13.70 -0.02
N THR A 73 -1.06 13.02 -0.94
CA THR A 73 0.18 12.26 -0.61
C THR A 73 1.26 13.14 0.00
N GLY A 74 1.34 14.43 -0.38
CA GLY A 74 2.27 15.39 0.22
C GLY A 74 2.02 15.69 1.70
N GLN A 75 0.87 15.28 2.26
CA GLN A 75 0.62 15.34 3.71
C GLN A 75 1.18 14.10 4.44
N LEU A 76 1.54 13.06 3.71
CA LEU A 76 2.05 11.79 4.23
C LEU A 76 3.58 11.69 4.14
N GLU A 77 4.21 12.49 3.28
CA GLU A 77 5.61 12.35 2.88
C GLU A 77 6.32 13.69 2.86
N VAL A 78 7.66 13.66 3.01
CA VAL A 78 8.51 14.86 3.07
C VAL A 78 9.60 14.80 1.99
N GLU A 79 9.66 15.85 1.18
CA GLU A 79 10.80 16.07 0.27
C GLU A 79 12.12 16.29 1.03
N PRO A 80 13.27 15.97 0.43
CA PRO A 80 13.47 15.48 -0.93
C PRO A 80 13.47 13.94 -1.02
N LEU A 81 13.38 13.21 0.09
CA LEU A 81 13.50 11.75 0.12
C LEU A 81 12.16 11.03 -0.02
N TRP A 82 11.05 11.75 0.16
CA TRP A 82 9.70 11.21 0.16
C TRP A 82 9.45 10.14 1.25
N ASN A 83 10.23 10.23 2.33
CA ASN A 83 9.99 9.44 3.53
C ASN A 83 8.73 9.94 4.24
N LYS A 84 8.11 9.08 5.05
CA LYS A 84 6.93 9.49 5.81
C LYS A 84 7.21 10.75 6.65
N VAL A 85 6.20 11.55 6.86
CA VAL A 85 6.23 12.68 7.82
C VAL A 85 6.55 12.17 9.24
N SER A 86 6.92 13.08 10.14
CA SER A 86 7.13 12.70 11.54
C SER A 86 5.88 12.05 12.15
N ASP A 87 6.06 11.25 13.20
CA ASP A 87 4.93 10.62 13.90
C ASP A 87 3.95 11.64 14.42
N GLN A 88 4.43 12.78 14.89
CA GLN A 88 3.58 13.88 15.34
C GLN A 88 2.74 14.46 14.18
N ALA A 89 3.34 14.68 13.01
CA ALA A 89 2.62 15.20 11.85
C ALA A 89 1.59 14.18 11.32
N LEU A 90 1.95 12.89 11.30
CA LEU A 90 1.02 11.83 10.93
C LEU A 90 -0.16 11.75 11.91
N LEU A 91 0.11 11.82 13.22
CA LEU A 91 -0.94 11.85 14.23
C LEU A 91 -1.90 13.02 14.02
N GLN A 92 -1.36 14.24 13.84
CA GLN A 92 -2.18 15.43 13.61
C GLN A 92 -3.02 15.30 12.32
N LEU A 93 -2.45 14.74 11.26
CA LEU A 93 -3.19 14.48 10.02
C LEU A 93 -4.38 13.53 10.27
N LEU A 94 -4.15 12.40 10.93
CA LEU A 94 -5.22 11.44 11.23
C LEU A 94 -6.32 12.07 12.08
N LEU A 95 -5.96 12.78 13.14
CA LEU A 95 -6.92 13.46 14.00
C LEU A 95 -7.73 14.53 13.26
N SER A 96 -7.09 15.31 12.38
CA SER A 96 -7.79 16.34 11.58
C SER A 96 -8.84 15.76 10.64
N HIS A 97 -8.67 14.49 10.23
CA HIS A 97 -9.64 13.74 9.45
C HIS A 97 -10.62 12.89 10.27
N GLY A 98 -10.62 13.06 11.60
CA GLY A 98 -11.48 12.30 12.50
C GLY A 98 -11.14 10.81 12.56
N ILE A 99 -9.87 10.45 12.33
CA ILE A 99 -9.39 9.06 12.33
C ILE A 99 -8.74 8.76 13.67
N ARG A 100 -9.29 7.79 14.35
CA ARG A 100 -8.81 7.20 15.61
C ARG A 100 -8.34 5.76 15.35
N HIS A 101 -7.74 5.13 16.36
CA HIS A 101 -7.30 3.74 16.28
C HIS A 101 -8.46 2.74 16.00
N ASP A 102 -9.68 3.08 16.40
CA ASP A 102 -10.88 2.25 16.27
C ASP A 102 -11.82 2.67 15.11
N THR A 103 -11.43 3.68 14.33
CA THR A 103 -12.18 4.12 13.14
C THR A 103 -11.95 3.14 11.99
N THR A 104 -13.02 2.68 11.33
CA THR A 104 -12.89 1.98 10.05
C THR A 104 -12.59 2.99 8.95
N VAL A 105 -11.50 2.80 8.20
CA VAL A 105 -11.11 3.69 7.11
C VAL A 105 -11.10 2.93 5.79
N VAL A 106 -11.92 3.38 4.84
CA VAL A 106 -11.94 2.87 3.46
C VAL A 106 -11.17 3.84 2.58
N LEU A 107 -10.17 3.34 1.87
CA LEU A 107 -9.27 4.14 1.03
C LEU A 107 -9.36 3.70 -0.42
N TYR A 108 -9.31 4.65 -1.32
CA TYR A 108 -9.14 4.42 -2.74
C TYR A 108 -8.28 5.51 -3.37
N GLY A 109 -7.83 5.27 -4.59
CA GLY A 109 -7.10 6.26 -5.38
C GLY A 109 -7.40 6.10 -6.86
N ARG A 110 -7.08 7.12 -7.65
CA ARG A 110 -6.98 7.02 -9.11
C ARG A 110 -5.78 6.16 -9.49
N ASN A 111 -4.72 6.27 -8.69
CA ASN A 111 -3.62 5.34 -8.63
C ASN A 111 -3.71 4.59 -7.29
N THR A 112 -3.88 3.28 -7.34
CA THR A 112 -4.01 2.44 -6.14
C THR A 112 -2.81 2.55 -5.18
N LEU A 113 -1.64 2.93 -5.70
CA LEU A 113 -0.42 3.09 -4.90
C LEU A 113 -0.54 4.22 -3.87
N THR A 114 -1.23 5.31 -4.19
CA THR A 114 -1.44 6.42 -3.25
C THR A 114 -2.27 5.98 -2.06
N ALA A 115 -3.34 5.25 -2.31
CA ALA A 115 -4.20 4.67 -1.27
C ALA A 115 -3.46 3.61 -0.43
N ALA A 116 -2.64 2.77 -1.08
CA ALA A 116 -1.82 1.78 -0.38
C ALA A 116 -0.77 2.42 0.52
N ARG A 117 -0.18 3.55 0.11
CA ARG A 117 0.73 4.32 0.96
C ARG A 117 0.03 4.83 2.22
N ALA A 118 -1.15 5.42 2.08
CA ALA A 118 -1.95 5.84 3.23
C ALA A 118 -2.35 4.66 4.11
N ALA A 119 -2.80 3.55 3.51
CA ALA A 119 -3.18 2.33 4.24
C ALA A 119 -2.01 1.78 5.08
N HIS A 120 -0.81 1.68 4.50
CA HIS A 120 0.38 1.24 5.23
C HIS A 120 0.69 2.15 6.42
N LEU A 121 0.65 3.48 6.23
CA LEU A 121 0.92 4.43 7.32
C LEU A 121 -0.18 4.44 8.39
N MET A 122 -1.44 4.20 8.03
CA MET A 122 -2.52 4.02 8.99
C MET A 122 -2.37 2.72 9.80
N LEU A 123 -1.97 1.61 9.15
CA LEU A 123 -1.62 0.36 9.86
C LEU A 123 -0.41 0.56 10.77
N TYR A 124 0.64 1.25 10.32
CA TYR A 124 1.77 1.64 11.15
C TYR A 124 1.33 2.44 12.38
N ALA A 125 0.44 3.41 12.18
CA ALA A 125 -0.14 4.22 13.26
C ALA A 125 -0.92 3.39 14.27
N GLY A 126 -1.58 2.31 13.82
CA GLY A 126 -2.40 1.43 14.65
C GLY A 126 -3.91 1.58 14.43
N VAL A 127 -4.32 2.10 13.26
CA VAL A 127 -5.74 2.04 12.85
C VAL A 127 -6.09 0.57 12.60
N SER A 128 -7.06 0.06 13.36
CA SER A 128 -7.35 -1.37 13.44
C SER A 128 -8.11 -1.93 12.24
N ASP A 129 -8.86 -1.10 11.52
CA ASP A 129 -9.66 -1.52 10.35
C ASP A 129 -9.41 -0.57 9.17
N VAL A 130 -8.36 -0.86 8.41
CA VAL A 130 -8.00 -0.14 7.19
C VAL A 130 -8.37 -1.00 5.99
N ARG A 131 -9.19 -0.46 5.09
CA ARG A 131 -9.71 -1.18 3.92
C ARG A 131 -9.31 -0.47 2.64
N LEU A 132 -8.89 -1.23 1.63
CA LEU A 132 -8.68 -0.72 0.27
C LEU A 132 -9.84 -1.14 -0.64
N LEU A 133 -10.28 -0.20 -1.48
CA LEU A 133 -11.16 -0.51 -2.62
C LEU A 133 -10.33 -1.19 -3.71
N ASP A 134 -10.63 -2.45 -3.99
CA ASP A 134 -9.95 -3.25 -4.99
C ASP A 134 -10.15 -2.66 -6.39
N GLY A 135 -9.07 -2.36 -7.09
CA GLY A 135 -9.06 -1.67 -8.37
C GLY A 135 -9.33 -0.16 -8.31
N GLY A 136 -9.53 0.42 -7.11
CA GLY A 136 -9.65 1.87 -6.89
C GLY A 136 -10.79 2.53 -7.65
N LEU A 137 -10.62 3.83 -8.02
CA LEU A 137 -11.63 4.60 -8.75
C LEU A 137 -11.94 3.99 -10.13
N ALA A 138 -10.95 3.34 -10.77
CA ALA A 138 -11.16 2.71 -12.08
C ALA A 138 -12.18 1.57 -12.00
N ALA A 139 -12.07 0.70 -11.00
CA ALA A 139 -13.02 -0.39 -10.78
C ALA A 139 -14.42 0.13 -10.40
N TRP A 140 -14.51 1.20 -9.59
CA TRP A 140 -15.77 1.87 -9.27
C TRP A 140 -16.48 2.38 -10.52
N SER A 141 -15.75 3.12 -11.37
CA SER A 141 -16.28 3.66 -12.63
C SER A 141 -16.59 2.56 -13.62
N GLY A 142 -15.76 1.52 -13.72
CA GLY A 142 -15.98 0.34 -14.56
C GLY A 142 -17.24 -0.45 -14.19
N ALA A 143 -17.64 -0.41 -12.92
CA ALA A 143 -18.90 -0.97 -12.44
C ALA A 143 -20.12 -0.08 -12.76
N GLY A 144 -19.94 1.05 -13.44
CA GLY A 144 -21.03 1.98 -13.81
C GLY A 144 -21.63 2.74 -12.61
N LEU A 145 -20.91 2.81 -11.49
CA LEU A 145 -21.38 3.47 -10.27
C LEU A 145 -21.23 4.98 -10.36
N ALA A 146 -22.13 5.70 -9.69
CA ALA A 146 -22.20 7.16 -9.75
C ALA A 146 -20.96 7.83 -9.13
N LEU A 147 -20.56 8.95 -9.72
CA LEU A 147 -19.57 9.88 -9.18
C LEU A 147 -20.26 11.20 -8.81
N GLU A 148 -19.71 11.87 -7.81
CA GLU A 148 -20.07 13.25 -7.47
C GLU A 148 -18.92 14.23 -7.73
N ARG A 149 -19.22 15.55 -7.69
CA ARG A 149 -18.25 16.65 -7.94
C ARG A 149 -18.30 17.71 -6.86
N GLN A 150 -18.78 17.33 -5.69
CA GLN A 150 -18.81 18.20 -4.52
C GLN A 150 -17.39 18.39 -3.95
N PRO A 151 -17.14 19.44 -3.15
CA PRO A 151 -15.90 19.52 -2.37
C PRO A 151 -15.72 18.29 -1.49
N PRO A 152 -14.45 17.95 -1.11
CA PRO A 152 -14.17 16.82 -0.23
C PRO A 152 -15.00 16.88 1.06
N PHE A 153 -15.58 15.75 1.44
CA PHE A 153 -16.33 15.68 2.69
C PHE A 153 -15.39 15.96 3.88
N GLN A 154 -15.81 16.87 4.77
CA GLN A 154 -15.03 17.26 5.94
C GLN A 154 -15.54 16.50 7.16
N TYR A 155 -14.78 15.50 7.61
CA TYR A 155 -15.09 14.79 8.85
C TYR A 155 -14.73 15.66 10.06
N PRO A 156 -15.52 15.64 11.14
CA PRO A 156 -15.14 16.32 12.39
C PRO A 156 -13.81 15.77 12.89
N ALA A 157 -12.92 16.68 13.32
CA ALA A 157 -11.63 16.28 13.91
C ALA A 157 -11.85 15.45 15.19
N ALA A 158 -10.97 14.48 15.41
CA ALA A 158 -10.92 13.73 16.66
C ALA A 158 -10.03 14.46 17.69
N GLU A 159 -10.39 14.37 18.97
CA GLU A 159 -9.62 14.99 20.05
C GLU A 159 -8.35 14.21 20.39
N ASP A 160 -8.43 12.89 20.32
CA ASP A 160 -7.32 11.99 20.62
C ASP A 160 -7.35 10.75 19.71
N PHE A 161 -6.25 10.03 19.65
CA PHE A 161 -6.14 8.79 18.86
C PHE A 161 -6.74 7.57 19.58
N GLY A 162 -6.90 7.64 20.90
CA GLY A 162 -7.47 6.59 21.72
C GLY A 162 -6.54 5.40 22.03
N ALA A 163 -5.29 5.43 21.55
CA ALA A 163 -4.30 4.38 21.76
C ALA A 163 -2.88 4.95 21.73
N ARG A 164 -1.87 4.11 22.06
CA ARG A 164 -0.45 4.46 21.84
C ARG A 164 -0.19 4.76 20.35
N PHE A 165 0.68 5.71 20.08
CA PHE A 165 1.05 6.09 18.70
C PHE A 165 2.58 6.15 18.52
N PRO A 166 3.17 5.54 17.47
CA PRO A 166 2.54 4.51 16.64
C PRO A 166 2.37 3.18 17.40
N MET A 167 1.40 2.36 17.00
CA MET A 167 1.21 1.02 17.60
C MET A 167 2.09 -0.05 16.96
N HIS A 168 2.40 0.10 15.66
CA HIS A 168 3.12 -0.88 14.85
C HIS A 168 4.39 -0.28 14.22
N PRO A 169 5.35 0.21 15.03
CA PRO A 169 6.59 0.78 14.49
C PRO A 169 7.40 -0.23 13.66
N GLU A 170 7.21 -1.53 13.88
CA GLU A 170 7.83 -2.61 13.12
C GLU A 170 7.40 -2.68 11.65
N TYR A 171 6.31 -2.07 11.27
CA TYR A 171 5.84 -2.04 9.88
C TYR A 171 6.62 -1.09 8.97
N LEU A 172 7.52 -0.29 9.54
CA LEU A 172 8.36 0.64 8.80
C LEU A 172 9.79 0.58 9.33
N ILE A 173 10.77 0.45 8.43
CA ILE A 173 12.18 0.45 8.79
C ILE A 173 12.98 1.55 8.07
N ASP A 174 14.00 2.03 8.75
CA ASP A 174 14.97 3.00 8.22
C ASP A 174 16.15 2.30 7.50
N THR A 175 17.04 3.11 6.90
CA THR A 175 18.25 2.63 6.21
C THR A 175 19.19 1.83 7.10
N ARG A 176 19.33 2.18 8.39
CA ARG A 176 20.16 1.44 9.35
C ARG A 176 19.57 0.05 9.62
N GLN A 177 18.25 -0.02 9.79
CA GLN A 177 17.52 -1.28 10.02
C GLN A 177 17.54 -2.16 8.75
N ALA A 178 17.41 -1.56 7.55
CA ALA A 178 17.55 -2.26 6.28
C ALA A 178 18.94 -2.89 6.09
N ARG A 179 20.01 -2.16 6.46
CA ARG A 179 21.38 -2.70 6.49
C ARG A 179 21.52 -3.86 7.48
N ALA A 180 20.85 -3.77 8.63
CA ALA A 180 20.87 -4.85 9.62
C ALA A 180 20.11 -6.08 9.12
N LEU A 181 18.98 -5.89 8.45
CA LEU A 181 18.18 -6.95 7.87
C LEU A 181 18.94 -7.78 6.84
N LEU A 182 19.74 -7.14 5.97
CA LEU A 182 20.58 -7.83 4.97
C LEU A 182 21.62 -8.80 5.58
N ARG A 183 21.96 -8.63 6.86
CA ARG A 183 22.92 -9.49 7.57
C ARG A 183 22.28 -10.64 8.32
N GLN A 184 20.94 -10.67 8.38
CA GLN A 184 20.21 -11.75 9.05
C GLN A 184 20.03 -12.92 8.09
N ALA A 185 20.11 -14.14 8.62
CA ALA A 185 20.00 -15.36 7.82
C ALA A 185 18.63 -15.52 7.13
N ASP A 186 17.57 -15.03 7.75
CA ASP A 186 16.19 -15.04 7.25
C ASP A 186 15.71 -13.65 6.81
N GLY A 187 16.60 -12.66 6.77
CA GLY A 187 16.30 -11.29 6.36
C GLY A 187 16.24 -11.14 4.84
N VAL A 188 15.21 -10.46 4.35
CA VAL A 188 15.00 -10.20 2.93
C VAL A 188 14.66 -8.72 2.71
N LEU A 189 15.41 -8.06 1.83
CA LEU A 189 14.98 -6.84 1.17
C LEU A 189 14.36 -7.22 -0.18
N ALA A 190 13.07 -6.98 -0.34
CA ALA A 190 12.30 -7.29 -1.55
C ALA A 190 12.13 -6.02 -2.40
N SER A 191 12.82 -5.97 -3.54
CA SER A 191 12.75 -4.85 -4.49
C SER A 191 11.45 -4.90 -5.28
N ILE A 192 10.53 -3.99 -5.02
CA ILE A 192 9.28 -3.83 -5.77
C ILE A 192 9.51 -2.77 -6.86
N ARG A 193 10.40 -3.13 -7.79
CA ARG A 193 10.81 -2.30 -8.91
C ARG A 193 10.71 -3.09 -10.20
N THR A 194 10.57 -2.41 -11.33
CA THR A 194 10.60 -3.06 -12.64
C THR A 194 11.93 -3.79 -12.86
N TRP A 195 11.96 -4.73 -13.81
CA TRP A 195 13.20 -5.45 -14.10
C TRP A 195 14.31 -4.50 -14.55
N ASN A 196 14.00 -3.53 -15.40
CA ASN A 196 14.98 -2.57 -15.89
C ASN A 196 15.55 -1.68 -14.78
N GLU A 197 14.75 -1.31 -13.78
CA GLU A 197 15.24 -0.62 -12.58
C GLU A 197 16.15 -1.53 -11.76
N PHE A 198 15.70 -2.76 -11.44
CA PHE A 198 16.43 -3.73 -10.63
C PHE A 198 17.73 -4.17 -11.28
N ALA A 199 17.74 -4.32 -12.60
CA ALA A 199 18.94 -4.64 -13.37
C ALA A 199 19.92 -3.45 -13.50
N GLY A 200 19.47 -2.22 -13.23
CA GLY A 200 20.29 -1.01 -13.33
C GLY A 200 20.36 -0.43 -14.75
N LYS A 201 19.44 -0.78 -15.65
CA LYS A 201 19.33 -0.16 -16.97
C LYS A 201 18.77 1.26 -16.87
N THR A 202 17.86 1.51 -15.95
CA THR A 202 17.27 2.81 -15.66
C THR A 202 17.19 3.04 -14.15
N SER A 203 17.07 4.31 -13.72
CA SER A 203 16.72 4.65 -12.34
C SER A 203 15.22 4.51 -12.07
N GLY A 204 14.41 4.66 -13.13
CA GLY A 204 12.96 4.62 -13.08
C GLY A 204 12.30 5.96 -12.77
N TYR A 205 13.01 6.90 -12.20
CA TYR A 205 12.46 8.20 -11.76
C TYR A 205 13.30 9.35 -12.28
N PRO A 206 12.70 10.50 -12.68
CA PRO A 206 13.45 11.64 -13.21
C PRO A 206 14.31 12.35 -12.15
N TYR A 207 13.98 12.18 -10.86
CA TYR A 207 14.69 12.78 -9.72
C TYR A 207 15.66 11.82 -9.02
N ILE A 208 15.77 10.56 -9.47
CA ILE A 208 16.75 9.58 -8.97
C ILE A 208 17.78 9.33 -10.06
N GLU A 209 19.02 9.81 -9.87
CA GLU A 209 20.07 9.64 -10.87
C GLU A 209 20.70 8.24 -10.84
N ALA A 210 20.83 7.67 -9.65
CA ALA A 210 21.51 6.40 -9.45
C ALA A 210 20.77 5.23 -10.10
N LYS A 211 21.50 4.41 -10.84
CA LYS A 211 21.02 3.18 -11.46
C LYS A 211 21.56 1.97 -10.70
N GLY A 212 20.83 0.87 -10.72
CA GLY A 212 21.17 -0.34 -9.98
C GLY A 212 20.16 -0.64 -8.88
N ASP A 213 20.59 -1.50 -7.96
CA ASP A 213 19.76 -1.91 -6.84
C ASP A 213 20.60 -2.25 -5.61
N ILE A 214 19.96 -2.48 -4.48
CA ILE A 214 20.61 -2.88 -3.22
C ILE A 214 21.27 -4.24 -3.42
N ALA A 215 22.58 -4.32 -3.15
CA ALA A 215 23.29 -5.60 -3.22
C ALA A 215 22.74 -6.57 -2.15
N GLY A 216 22.39 -7.78 -2.57
CA GLY A 216 21.74 -8.78 -1.71
C GLY A 216 20.22 -8.73 -1.68
N ALA A 217 19.60 -7.70 -2.25
CA ALA A 217 18.15 -7.67 -2.39
C ALA A 217 17.64 -8.69 -3.42
N ARG A 218 16.41 -9.16 -3.20
CA ARG A 218 15.68 -10.06 -4.12
C ARG A 218 14.69 -9.26 -4.96
N TRP A 219 14.54 -9.65 -6.22
CA TRP A 219 13.58 -8.99 -7.10
C TRP A 219 12.16 -9.46 -6.78
N GLY A 220 11.44 -8.64 -6.03
CA GLY A 220 10.05 -8.87 -5.64
C GLY A 220 9.03 -8.51 -6.71
N ARG A 221 9.51 -8.09 -7.92
CA ARG A 221 8.70 -7.73 -9.09
C ARG A 221 7.92 -6.43 -8.91
N ALA A 222 7.28 -5.95 -9.97
CA ALA A 222 6.36 -4.81 -9.95
C ALA A 222 5.42 -4.89 -11.18
N GLY A 223 5.83 -4.34 -12.31
CA GLY A 223 5.08 -4.34 -13.53
C GLY A 223 5.94 -3.97 -14.74
N HIS A 224 5.32 -3.43 -15.76
CA HIS A 224 5.99 -3.11 -17.02
C HIS A 224 7.13 -2.10 -16.86
N ASP A 225 8.21 -2.31 -17.62
CA ASP A 225 9.45 -1.53 -17.54
C ASP A 225 9.32 -0.08 -18.01
N ASP A 226 8.29 0.25 -18.76
CA ASP A 226 8.00 1.59 -19.28
C ASP A 226 7.18 2.46 -18.31
N ASN A 227 6.70 1.88 -17.22
CA ASN A 227 5.88 2.57 -16.22
C ASN A 227 6.32 2.23 -14.78
N VAL A 228 7.07 3.13 -14.16
CA VAL A 228 7.57 2.98 -12.80
C VAL A 228 6.48 2.96 -11.71
N GLN A 229 5.25 3.30 -12.04
CA GLN A 229 4.10 3.16 -11.14
C GLN A 229 3.32 1.86 -11.40
N SER A 230 3.75 1.05 -12.35
CA SER A 230 3.07 -0.19 -12.67
C SER A 230 3.25 -1.25 -11.58
N MET A 231 2.14 -1.91 -11.24
CA MET A 231 2.09 -3.12 -10.44
C MET A 231 1.34 -4.23 -11.19
N SER A 232 1.43 -4.22 -12.52
CA SER A 232 0.66 -5.10 -13.41
C SER A 232 0.93 -6.59 -13.20
N GLU A 233 2.08 -6.97 -12.61
CA GLU A 233 2.33 -8.37 -12.25
C GLU A 233 1.47 -8.83 -11.06
N PHE A 234 0.96 -7.89 -10.27
CA PHE A 234 0.08 -8.14 -9.10
C PHE A 234 -1.40 -7.87 -9.37
N HIS A 235 -1.72 -7.30 -10.53
CA HIS A 235 -3.08 -6.92 -10.87
C HIS A 235 -3.63 -7.71 -12.06
N ASN A 236 -4.93 -7.92 -12.03
CA ASN A 236 -5.72 -8.34 -13.18
C ASN A 236 -5.86 -7.16 -14.17
N PRO A 237 -6.33 -7.40 -15.41
CA PRO A 237 -6.50 -6.34 -16.42
C PRO A 237 -7.45 -5.20 -15.98
N ASP A 238 -8.36 -5.45 -15.05
CA ASP A 238 -9.29 -4.47 -14.48
C ASP A 238 -8.71 -3.69 -13.28
N GLY A 239 -7.43 -3.93 -12.95
CA GLY A 239 -6.73 -3.28 -11.85
C GLY A 239 -6.96 -3.92 -10.48
N THR A 240 -7.80 -4.96 -10.38
CA THR A 240 -8.01 -5.68 -9.12
C THR A 240 -6.83 -6.58 -8.78
N MET A 241 -6.66 -6.89 -7.50
CA MET A 241 -5.60 -7.76 -7.00
C MET A 241 -5.71 -9.17 -7.60
N LYS A 242 -4.63 -9.74 -8.13
CA LYS A 242 -4.52 -11.17 -8.47
C LYS A 242 -4.74 -12.05 -7.25
N THR A 243 -4.94 -13.34 -7.47
CA THR A 243 -5.11 -14.27 -6.35
C THR A 243 -3.89 -14.32 -5.43
N ALA A 244 -4.11 -14.59 -4.15
CA ALA A 244 -3.04 -14.78 -3.18
C ALA A 244 -2.03 -15.85 -3.64
N SER A 245 -2.52 -16.91 -4.28
CA SER A 245 -1.70 -17.99 -4.82
C SER A 245 -0.78 -17.53 -5.94
N GLU A 246 -1.27 -16.69 -6.87
CA GLU A 246 -0.46 -16.12 -7.96
C GLU A 246 0.64 -15.21 -7.40
N ILE A 247 0.30 -14.29 -6.49
CA ILE A 247 1.26 -13.37 -5.88
C ILE A 247 2.31 -14.14 -5.06
N CYS A 248 1.90 -15.10 -4.24
CA CYS A 248 2.83 -15.97 -3.51
C CYS A 248 3.71 -16.80 -4.45
N GLY A 249 3.20 -17.20 -5.61
CA GLY A 249 3.97 -17.88 -6.66
C GLY A 249 5.12 -17.01 -7.17
N LEU A 250 4.80 -15.77 -7.58
CA LEU A 250 5.79 -14.79 -8.05
C LEU A 250 6.90 -14.53 -7.01
N TRP A 251 6.52 -14.35 -5.75
CA TRP A 251 7.49 -14.12 -4.69
C TRP A 251 8.32 -15.35 -4.36
N ARG A 252 7.72 -16.54 -4.37
CA ARG A 252 8.43 -17.80 -4.14
C ARG A 252 9.52 -18.06 -5.19
N GLU A 253 9.26 -17.74 -6.46
CA GLU A 253 10.27 -17.83 -7.53
C GLU A 253 11.49 -16.95 -7.24
N ALA A 254 11.29 -15.80 -6.60
CA ALA A 254 12.36 -14.92 -6.12
C ALA A 254 12.97 -15.34 -4.77
N GLY A 255 12.51 -16.45 -4.18
CA GLY A 255 12.92 -16.92 -2.86
C GLY A 255 12.32 -16.10 -1.71
N ILE A 256 11.27 -15.30 -1.96
CA ILE A 256 10.56 -14.50 -0.96
C ILE A 256 9.33 -15.30 -0.53
N HIS A 257 9.19 -15.59 0.78
CA HIS A 257 8.11 -16.42 1.29
C HIS A 257 7.74 -16.07 2.74
N PRO A 258 6.53 -16.46 3.22
CA PRO A 258 6.11 -16.26 4.61
C PRO A 258 7.11 -16.87 5.60
N GLY A 259 7.26 -16.26 6.75
CA GLY A 259 8.17 -16.71 7.80
C GLY A 259 9.56 -16.06 7.74
N GLN A 260 9.97 -15.49 6.62
CA GLN A 260 11.16 -14.61 6.55
C GLN A 260 10.81 -13.23 7.12
N GLN A 261 11.85 -12.53 7.62
CA GLN A 261 11.71 -11.11 7.92
C GLN A 261 11.91 -10.33 6.63
N THR A 262 10.81 -9.87 6.04
CA THR A 262 10.82 -9.24 4.73
C THR A 262 10.52 -7.75 4.82
N ALA A 263 11.39 -6.92 4.26
CA ALA A 263 11.11 -5.52 4.04
C ALA A 263 10.96 -5.24 2.54
N PHE A 264 9.79 -4.78 2.15
CA PHE A 264 9.51 -4.34 0.80
C PHE A 264 10.04 -2.92 0.59
N TYR A 265 10.63 -2.65 -0.56
CA TYR A 265 11.04 -1.29 -0.95
C TYR A 265 10.89 -1.07 -2.45
N CYS A 266 10.81 0.21 -2.85
CA CYS A 266 10.86 0.61 -4.26
C CYS A 266 11.75 1.85 -4.41
N GLY A 267 11.37 2.85 -5.22
CA GLY A 267 12.08 4.14 -5.26
C GLY A 267 11.88 4.92 -3.97
N THR A 268 10.64 5.14 -3.57
CA THR A 268 10.21 6.05 -2.49
C THR A 268 9.04 5.52 -1.65
N GLY A 269 8.73 4.22 -1.67
CA GLY A 269 7.81 3.57 -0.74
C GLY A 269 6.42 3.20 -1.26
N TRP A 270 5.88 3.79 -2.35
CA TRP A 270 4.48 3.56 -2.76
C TRP A 270 4.20 2.12 -3.23
N ARG A 271 4.96 1.60 -4.21
CA ARG A 271 4.83 0.21 -4.65
C ARG A 271 5.11 -0.77 -3.51
N ALA A 272 6.09 -0.44 -2.67
CA ALA A 272 6.41 -1.21 -1.47
C ALA A 272 5.24 -1.28 -0.49
N SER A 273 4.52 -0.18 -0.30
CA SER A 273 3.33 -0.13 0.57
C SER A 273 2.21 -1.02 0.04
N LEU A 274 2.01 -1.09 -1.28
CA LEU A 274 1.02 -2.01 -1.86
C LEU A 274 1.44 -3.48 -1.69
N ALA A 275 2.72 -3.80 -1.94
CA ALA A 275 3.23 -5.15 -1.71
C ALA A 275 3.13 -5.56 -0.23
N PHE A 276 3.45 -4.64 0.70
CA PHE A 276 3.23 -4.84 2.12
C PHE A 276 1.76 -5.12 2.43
N PHE A 277 0.84 -4.31 1.89
CA PHE A 277 -0.59 -4.48 2.14
C PHE A 277 -1.09 -5.83 1.63
N TYR A 278 -0.65 -6.27 0.44
CA TYR A 278 -1.00 -7.58 -0.08
C TYR A 278 -0.44 -8.73 0.76
N ALA A 279 0.82 -8.65 1.19
CA ALA A 279 1.40 -9.63 2.11
C ALA A 279 0.63 -9.64 3.46
N TRP A 280 0.27 -8.47 3.98
CA TRP A 280 -0.53 -8.33 5.19
C TRP A 280 -1.94 -8.94 5.04
N LEU A 281 -2.61 -8.75 3.90
CA LEU A 281 -3.88 -9.42 3.60
C LEU A 281 -3.78 -10.95 3.64
N MET A 282 -2.63 -11.50 3.23
CA MET A 282 -2.32 -12.93 3.24
C MET A 282 -1.79 -13.45 4.59
N ASP A 283 -1.86 -12.61 5.64
CA ASP A 283 -1.41 -12.93 7.00
C ASP A 283 0.09 -13.15 7.18
N TRP A 284 0.92 -12.47 6.37
CA TRP A 284 2.35 -12.46 6.63
C TRP A 284 2.63 -11.56 7.84
N GLU A 285 3.33 -12.10 8.85
CA GLU A 285 3.51 -11.41 10.13
C GLU A 285 4.77 -10.55 10.20
N ARG A 286 5.88 -11.05 9.63
CA ARG A 286 7.23 -10.44 9.76
C ARG A 286 7.54 -9.58 8.54
N ILE A 287 6.72 -8.56 8.31
CA ILE A 287 6.81 -7.68 7.13
C ILE A 287 6.95 -6.22 7.52
N SER A 288 7.64 -5.47 6.70
CA SER A 288 7.80 -4.01 6.83
C SER A 288 7.96 -3.35 5.46
N VAL A 289 7.88 -2.03 5.43
CA VAL A 289 8.34 -1.21 4.31
C VAL A 289 9.67 -0.57 4.71
N TYR A 290 10.69 -0.69 3.86
CA TYR A 290 11.88 0.15 3.97
C TYR A 290 11.56 1.49 3.30
N ASP A 291 11.36 2.51 4.13
CA ASP A 291 10.79 3.80 3.74
C ASP A 291 11.71 4.61 2.81
N GLY A 292 13.00 4.63 3.11
CA GLY A 292 14.00 5.35 2.29
C GLY A 292 14.15 4.80 0.87
N GLY A 293 13.85 3.54 0.66
CA GLY A 293 13.89 2.88 -0.63
C GLY A 293 15.23 3.02 -1.35
N TRP A 294 15.19 2.85 -2.66
CA TRP A 294 16.37 3.06 -3.51
C TRP A 294 16.87 4.51 -3.49
N HIS A 295 15.95 5.45 -3.38
CA HIS A 295 16.30 6.88 -3.41
C HIS A 295 17.22 7.31 -2.27
N GLU A 296 16.93 6.89 -1.04
CA GLU A 296 17.80 7.18 0.10
C GLU A 296 19.04 6.29 0.10
N TRP A 297 18.88 4.97 -0.17
CA TRP A 297 19.97 4.01 -0.17
C TRP A 297 21.12 4.41 -1.10
N SER A 298 20.79 4.80 -2.33
CA SER A 298 21.78 5.10 -3.37
C SER A 298 22.55 6.41 -3.17
N ARG A 299 22.13 7.25 -2.22
CA ARG A 299 22.81 8.53 -1.91
C ARG A 299 24.00 8.35 -0.98
N ASP A 300 24.07 7.28 -0.22
CA ASP A 300 25.20 7.00 0.66
C ASP A 300 26.16 6.01 -0.04
N PRO A 301 27.38 6.45 -0.42
CA PRO A 301 28.36 5.60 -1.11
C PRO A 301 28.84 4.41 -0.25
N ALA A 302 28.60 4.43 1.05
CA ALA A 302 28.91 3.31 1.94
C ALA A 302 27.89 2.17 1.82
N ASN A 303 26.72 2.40 1.20
CA ASN A 303 25.75 1.37 0.98
C ASN A 303 26.13 0.47 -0.19
N PRO A 304 26.07 -0.87 -0.03
CA PRO A 304 26.38 -1.79 -1.11
C PRO A 304 25.34 -1.72 -2.22
N VAL A 305 25.80 -1.46 -3.43
CA VAL A 305 25.00 -1.33 -4.66
C VAL A 305 25.45 -2.36 -5.67
N ILE A 306 24.54 -2.90 -6.46
CA ILE A 306 24.82 -3.77 -7.60
C ILE A 306 24.12 -3.25 -8.86
N CYS A 307 24.84 -3.24 -9.97
CA CYS A 307 24.29 -3.02 -11.30
C CYS A 307 24.47 -4.30 -12.11
N ARG A 308 23.36 -4.87 -12.58
CA ARG A 308 23.34 -6.13 -13.37
C ARG A 308 23.33 -5.89 -14.87
N ALA A 309 23.20 -4.65 -15.30
CA ALA A 309 23.09 -4.23 -16.71
C ALA A 309 24.38 -4.44 -17.53
N GLY A 310 25.27 -5.28 -17.16
CA GLY A 310 26.48 -5.67 -17.90
C GLY A 310 26.95 -7.06 -17.54
N LEU A 311 26.15 -7.77 -16.77
CA LEU A 311 26.42 -9.16 -16.37
C LEU A 311 25.58 -10.10 -17.26
N SER A 312 25.84 -10.07 -18.59
CA SER A 312 25.28 -11.03 -19.56
C SER A 312 26.28 -12.15 -19.84
#